data_2b379b713e4b22283c2d2be69c46f31f
#
_entry.id   2b379b713e4b22283c2d2be69c46f31f
#
_cell.length_a   1.000
_cell.length_b   1.000
_cell.length_c   1.000
_cell.angle_alpha   90.00
_cell.angle_beta   90.00
_cell.angle_gamma   90.00
#
_symmetry.space_group_name_H-M   'P 1'
#
loop_
_entity.id
_entity.type
_entity.pdbx_description
1 polymer ?
#
loop_
_entity_poly.entity_id
_entity_poly.type
_entity_poly.pdbx_seq_one_letter_code
_entity_poly.pdbx_strand_id
1 'polypeptide(L)'
;MFSPAIILTRISLILMANTLSTLEKLAAYNYWANNRLLQHLENIHAEIPDTTLQLLSHVVNTQAIWLSRIENKPIALMPFDTHTLAQCRELHETASQQLQTLAALTQPELAAEVNYTNTKGEGFTNSIHDILTHVFNHSTYHRAQIARDLRQNSLEPINTDYIFYVRNI
;
A
#
# COMPACT_ATOMS: atom_id res chain seq x y z
N MET A 1 -23.81 -15.67 -39.88
CA MET A 1 -24.05 -14.34 -39.27
C MET A 1 -24.33 -14.54 -37.78
N PHE A 2 -23.48 -14.05 -36.93
CA PHE A 2 -23.70 -14.14 -35.46
C PHE A 2 -24.71 -13.06 -35.03
N SER A 3 -25.64 -13.42 -34.17
CA SER A 3 -26.66 -12.50 -33.63
C SER A 3 -25.99 -11.30 -32.92
N PRO A 4 -26.52 -10.07 -33.10
CA PRO A 4 -25.99 -8.87 -32.39
C PRO A 4 -25.95 -9.03 -30.87
N ALA A 5 -26.87 -9.83 -30.29
CA ALA A 5 -26.89 -10.12 -28.85
C ALA A 5 -25.66 -10.92 -28.40
N ILE A 6 -25.16 -11.87 -29.21
CA ILE A 6 -23.95 -12.66 -28.91
C ILE A 6 -22.68 -11.78 -28.96
N ILE A 7 -22.63 -10.81 -29.86
CA ILE A 7 -21.52 -9.86 -30.00
C ILE A 7 -21.50 -8.92 -28.79
N LEU A 8 -22.63 -8.37 -28.38
CA LEU A 8 -22.78 -7.50 -27.21
C LEU A 8 -22.41 -8.23 -25.91
N THR A 9 -22.83 -9.48 -25.74
CA THR A 9 -22.48 -10.29 -24.56
C THR A 9 -20.97 -10.61 -24.53
N ARG A 10 -20.33 -10.90 -25.67
CA ARG A 10 -18.88 -11.12 -25.74
C ARG A 10 -18.08 -9.85 -25.52
N ILE A 11 -18.51 -8.71 -26.05
CA ILE A 11 -17.88 -7.40 -25.80
C ILE A 11 -18.01 -7.03 -24.32
N SER A 12 -19.16 -7.26 -23.69
CA SER A 12 -19.37 -7.03 -22.26
C SER A 12 -18.49 -7.93 -21.39
N LEU A 13 -18.31 -9.22 -21.75
CA LEU A 13 -17.38 -10.13 -21.05
C LEU A 13 -15.91 -9.73 -21.24
N ILE A 14 -15.51 -9.27 -22.43
CA ILE A 14 -14.14 -8.84 -22.71
C ILE A 14 -13.83 -7.52 -22.00
N LEU A 15 -14.79 -6.61 -21.90
CA LEU A 15 -14.67 -5.36 -21.13
C LEU A 15 -14.62 -5.61 -19.61
N MET A 16 -15.32 -6.64 -19.12
CA MET A 16 -15.26 -7.05 -17.70
C MET A 16 -13.92 -7.74 -17.34
N ALA A 17 -13.26 -8.40 -18.29
CA ALA A 17 -12.02 -9.15 -18.07
C ALA A 17 -10.76 -8.25 -17.91
N ASN A 18 -10.88 -6.93 -18.09
CA ASN A 18 -9.73 -6.01 -18.08
C ASN A 18 -9.86 -4.83 -17.09
N THR A 19 -10.86 -4.80 -16.22
CA THR A 19 -10.95 -3.78 -15.17
C THR A 19 -10.36 -4.32 -13.87
N LEU A 20 -9.26 -3.71 -13.42
CA LEU A 20 -8.69 -3.95 -12.10
C LEU A 20 -9.77 -3.84 -11.03
N SER A 21 -9.78 -4.75 -10.07
CA SER A 21 -10.62 -4.67 -8.88
C SER A 21 -10.27 -3.40 -8.08
N THR A 22 -11.14 -3.01 -7.16
CA THR A 22 -10.85 -1.87 -6.28
C THR A 22 -9.58 -2.12 -5.46
N LEU A 23 -9.35 -3.34 -5.03
CA LEU A 23 -8.17 -3.69 -4.23
C LEU A 23 -6.87 -3.60 -5.04
N GLU A 24 -6.89 -4.09 -6.30
CA GLU A 24 -5.75 -3.95 -7.22
C GLU A 24 -5.44 -2.47 -7.52
N LYS A 25 -6.47 -1.63 -7.72
CA LYS A 25 -6.30 -0.18 -7.89
C LYS A 25 -5.70 0.48 -6.65
N LEU A 26 -6.13 0.08 -5.45
CA LEU A 26 -5.58 0.59 -4.20
C LEU A 26 -4.13 0.13 -3.98
N ALA A 27 -3.77 -1.08 -4.36
CA ALA A 27 -2.39 -1.57 -4.30
C ALA A 27 -1.47 -0.76 -5.25
N ALA A 28 -1.89 -0.55 -6.49
CA ALA A 28 -1.16 0.25 -7.45
C ALA A 28 -1.05 1.72 -7.03
N TYR A 29 -2.12 2.30 -6.49
CA TYR A 29 -2.09 3.64 -5.90
C TYR A 29 -1.13 3.73 -4.71
N ASN A 30 -1.15 2.75 -3.81
CA ASN A 30 -0.25 2.73 -2.65
C ASN A 30 1.22 2.71 -3.06
N TYR A 31 1.57 1.88 -4.08
CA TYR A 31 2.90 1.88 -4.68
C TYR A 31 3.26 3.25 -5.23
N TRP A 32 2.43 3.82 -6.10
CA TRP A 32 2.65 5.13 -6.71
C TRP A 32 2.86 6.24 -5.67
N ALA A 33 1.98 6.30 -4.66
CA ALA A 33 2.00 7.34 -3.65
C ALA A 33 3.24 7.28 -2.75
N ASN A 34 3.62 6.08 -2.31
CA ASN A 34 4.82 5.89 -1.49
C ASN A 34 6.10 6.14 -2.31
N ASN A 35 6.16 5.65 -3.56
CA ASN A 35 7.29 5.91 -4.45
C ASN A 35 7.47 7.40 -4.73
N ARG A 36 6.36 8.11 -4.99
CA ARG A 36 6.36 9.56 -5.20
C ARG A 36 6.85 10.32 -3.97
N LEU A 37 6.43 9.90 -2.77
CA LEU A 37 6.91 10.47 -1.51
C LEU A 37 8.41 10.21 -1.31
N LEU A 38 8.86 8.97 -1.50
CA LEU A 38 10.28 8.61 -1.40
C LEU A 38 11.15 9.43 -2.35
N GLN A 39 10.76 9.52 -3.64
CA GLN A 39 11.47 10.35 -4.62
C GLN A 39 11.52 11.83 -4.21
N HIS A 40 10.42 12.34 -3.66
CA HIS A 40 10.38 13.73 -3.18
C HIS A 40 11.36 13.95 -2.03
N LEU A 41 11.37 13.08 -1.02
CA LEU A 41 12.27 13.17 0.11
C LEU A 41 13.76 13.04 -0.28
N GLU A 42 14.09 12.17 -1.25
CA GLU A 42 15.43 12.00 -1.79
C GLU A 42 15.95 13.25 -2.53
N ASN A 43 15.03 14.08 -3.07
CA ASN A 43 15.37 15.30 -3.78
C ASN A 43 15.35 16.56 -2.89
N ILE A 44 14.98 16.44 -1.62
CA ILE A 44 15.07 17.57 -0.66
C ILE A 44 16.54 17.80 -0.32
N HIS A 45 17.03 19.02 -0.56
CA HIS A 45 18.41 19.42 -0.23
C HIS A 45 18.59 19.86 1.22
N ALA A 46 17.51 19.94 2.00
CA ALA A 46 17.53 20.22 3.43
C ALA A 46 17.52 18.93 4.23
N GLU A 47 17.81 19.04 5.54
CA GLU A 47 17.71 17.92 6.47
C GLU A 47 16.25 17.49 6.60
N ILE A 48 16.01 16.19 6.47
CA ILE A 48 14.67 15.60 6.63
C ILE A 48 14.37 15.49 8.13
N PRO A 49 13.20 16.00 8.60
CA PRO A 49 12.84 15.90 10.01
C PRO A 49 12.78 14.45 10.48
N ASP A 50 13.28 14.17 11.67
CA ASP A 50 13.27 12.84 12.28
C ASP A 50 11.85 12.23 12.32
N THR A 51 10.85 13.04 12.64
CA THR A 51 9.44 12.60 12.66
C THR A 51 8.98 12.14 11.29
N THR A 52 9.34 12.85 10.21
CA THR A 52 9.07 12.45 8.84
C THR A 52 9.66 11.07 8.53
N LEU A 53 10.93 10.87 8.91
CA LEU A 53 11.65 9.60 8.67
C LEU A 53 11.07 8.45 9.51
N GLN A 54 10.70 8.70 10.77
CA GLN A 54 10.02 7.74 11.64
C GLN A 54 8.67 7.33 11.07
N LEU A 55 7.85 8.28 10.59
CA LEU A 55 6.54 8.00 9.99
C LEU A 55 6.68 7.21 8.69
N LEU A 56 7.64 7.56 7.84
CA LEU A 56 7.92 6.82 6.60
C LEU A 56 8.37 5.39 6.92
N SER A 57 9.28 5.22 7.87
CA SER A 57 9.72 3.91 8.36
C SER A 57 8.55 3.08 8.88
N HIS A 58 7.65 3.70 9.64
CA HIS A 58 6.45 3.03 10.15
C HIS A 58 5.53 2.56 9.03
N VAL A 59 5.37 3.33 7.95
CA VAL A 59 4.59 2.91 6.77
C VAL A 59 5.17 1.64 6.15
N VAL A 60 6.47 1.59 5.88
CA VAL A 60 7.10 0.43 5.23
C VAL A 60 7.21 -0.78 6.17
N ASN A 61 7.48 -0.56 7.46
CA ASN A 61 7.47 -1.62 8.47
C ASN A 61 6.10 -2.28 8.59
N THR A 62 5.04 -1.48 8.63
CA THR A 62 3.67 -1.99 8.73
C THR A 62 3.31 -2.85 7.54
N GLN A 63 3.70 -2.49 6.33
CA GLN A 63 3.51 -3.32 5.14
C GLN A 63 4.21 -4.67 5.28
N ALA A 64 5.48 -4.68 5.66
CA ALA A 64 6.26 -5.91 5.84
C ALA A 64 5.72 -6.80 6.98
N ILE A 65 5.29 -6.20 8.10
CA ILE A 65 4.70 -6.91 9.24
C ILE A 65 3.40 -7.61 8.83
N TRP A 66 2.52 -6.92 8.10
CA TRP A 66 1.26 -7.53 7.66
C TRP A 66 1.46 -8.62 6.62
N LEU A 67 2.43 -8.46 5.71
CA LEU A 67 2.83 -9.54 4.80
C LEU A 67 3.32 -10.77 5.55
N SER A 68 4.19 -10.59 6.55
CA SER A 68 4.66 -11.69 7.41
C SER A 68 3.51 -12.42 8.11
N ARG A 69 2.48 -11.68 8.58
CA ARG A 69 1.29 -12.26 9.19
C ARG A 69 0.46 -13.07 8.20
N ILE A 70 0.21 -12.53 6.99
CA ILE A 70 -0.52 -13.24 5.92
C ILE A 70 0.20 -14.53 5.54
N GLU A 71 1.52 -14.49 5.43
CA GLU A 71 2.35 -15.63 5.02
C GLU A 71 2.69 -16.59 6.20
N ASN A 72 2.23 -16.27 7.40
CA ASN A 72 2.57 -17.00 8.63
C ASN A 72 4.10 -17.16 8.83
N LYS A 73 4.85 -16.08 8.56
CA LYS A 73 6.31 -16.01 8.73
C LYS A 73 6.69 -15.24 10.01
N PRO A 74 7.89 -15.45 10.55
CA PRO A 74 8.41 -14.64 11.65
C PRO A 74 8.45 -13.17 11.28
N ILE A 75 8.04 -12.29 12.22
CA ILE A 75 8.13 -10.84 12.06
C ILE A 75 9.55 -10.41 12.41
N ALA A 76 10.30 -9.91 11.43
CA ALA A 76 11.68 -9.49 11.58
C ALA A 76 11.84 -7.99 11.95
N LEU A 77 10.78 -7.21 11.80
CA LEU A 77 10.78 -5.75 12.01
C LEU A 77 9.82 -5.37 13.14
N MET A 78 10.21 -4.36 13.92
CA MET A 78 9.29 -3.74 14.87
C MET A 78 8.54 -2.57 14.20
N PRO A 79 7.28 -2.28 14.61
CA PRO A 79 6.48 -1.23 13.96
C PRO A 79 7.13 0.16 13.91
N PHE A 80 7.99 0.46 14.89
CA PHE A 80 8.61 1.77 15.08
C PHE A 80 10.13 1.77 14.88
N ASP A 81 10.70 0.73 14.28
CA ASP A 81 12.10 0.75 13.84
C ASP A 81 12.27 1.87 12.82
N THR A 82 13.31 2.69 12.98
CA THR A 82 13.63 3.80 12.08
C THR A 82 14.69 3.35 11.08
N HIS A 83 14.49 3.69 9.81
CA HIS A 83 15.34 3.33 8.68
C HIS A 83 15.86 4.57 7.96
N THR A 84 16.96 4.44 7.24
CA THR A 84 17.40 5.43 6.25
C THR A 84 16.43 5.47 5.06
N LEU A 85 16.44 6.53 4.26
CA LEU A 85 15.63 6.61 3.04
C LEU A 85 15.92 5.45 2.09
N ALA A 86 17.18 5.06 1.94
CA ALA A 86 17.57 3.92 1.09
C ALA A 86 16.95 2.60 1.58
N GLN A 87 16.98 2.35 2.89
CA GLN A 87 16.34 1.17 3.49
C GLN A 87 14.81 1.23 3.36
N CYS A 88 14.19 2.40 3.55
CA CYS A 88 12.75 2.57 3.31
C CYS A 88 12.38 2.25 1.87
N ARG A 89 13.20 2.66 0.90
CA ARG A 89 12.99 2.35 -0.53
C ARG A 89 13.05 0.85 -0.78
N GLU A 90 14.08 0.18 -0.31
CA GLU A 90 14.23 -1.27 -0.48
C GLU A 90 13.03 -2.06 0.11
N LEU A 91 12.64 -1.72 1.34
CA LEU A 91 11.47 -2.30 2.00
C LEU A 91 10.17 -2.03 1.22
N HIS A 92 10.00 -0.79 0.73
CA HIS A 92 8.84 -0.40 -0.07
C HIS A 92 8.74 -1.22 -1.37
N GLU A 93 9.82 -1.31 -2.14
CA GLU A 93 9.84 -2.04 -3.41
C GLU A 93 9.49 -3.54 -3.18
N THR A 94 10.14 -4.16 -2.19
CA THR A 94 9.89 -5.57 -1.85
C THR A 94 8.44 -5.81 -1.42
N ALA A 95 7.94 -5.00 -0.47
CA ALA A 95 6.59 -5.16 0.05
C ALA A 95 5.52 -4.87 -1.03
N SER A 96 5.73 -3.88 -1.88
CA SER A 96 4.75 -3.49 -2.89
C SER A 96 4.50 -4.57 -3.94
N GLN A 97 5.53 -5.31 -4.37
CA GLN A 97 5.37 -6.44 -5.30
C GLN A 97 4.47 -7.53 -4.71
N GLN A 98 4.68 -7.87 -3.44
CA GLN A 98 3.89 -8.88 -2.74
C GLN A 98 2.44 -8.39 -2.50
N LEU A 99 2.25 -7.13 -2.09
CA LEU A 99 0.92 -6.54 -1.90
C LEU A 99 0.10 -6.49 -3.19
N GLN A 100 0.73 -6.19 -4.33
CA GLN A 100 0.08 -6.22 -5.65
C GLN A 100 -0.33 -7.64 -6.04
N THR A 101 0.54 -8.63 -5.79
CA THR A 101 0.22 -10.05 -6.03
C THR A 101 -0.97 -10.50 -5.19
N LEU A 102 -1.00 -10.14 -3.89
CA LEU A 102 -2.11 -10.48 -3.00
C LEU A 102 -3.42 -9.77 -3.38
N ALA A 103 -3.34 -8.52 -3.85
CA ALA A 103 -4.51 -7.77 -4.28
C ALA A 103 -5.19 -8.35 -5.54
N ALA A 104 -4.45 -9.13 -6.34
CA ALA A 104 -4.94 -9.81 -7.54
C ALA A 104 -5.54 -11.22 -7.28
N LEU A 105 -5.57 -11.68 -6.03
CA LEU A 105 -6.19 -12.93 -5.64
C LEU A 105 -7.70 -12.94 -5.96
N THR A 106 -8.26 -14.13 -6.17
CA THR A 106 -9.71 -14.32 -6.34
C THR A 106 -10.49 -13.97 -5.07
N GLN A 107 -11.78 -13.69 -5.20
CA GLN A 107 -12.63 -13.37 -4.05
C GLN A 107 -12.62 -14.46 -2.96
N PRO A 108 -12.68 -15.78 -3.28
CA PRO A 108 -12.55 -16.83 -2.26
C PRO A 108 -11.19 -16.81 -1.53
N GLU A 109 -10.09 -16.55 -2.26
CA GLU A 109 -8.74 -16.45 -1.66
C GLU A 109 -8.61 -15.19 -0.77
N LEU A 110 -9.16 -14.06 -1.20
CA LEU A 110 -9.20 -12.82 -0.40
C LEU A 110 -10.04 -12.97 0.88
N ALA A 111 -11.05 -13.85 0.88
CA ALA A 111 -11.88 -14.16 2.04
C ALA A 111 -11.18 -15.12 3.03
N ALA A 112 -10.02 -15.70 2.69
CA ALA A 112 -9.29 -16.59 3.59
C ALA A 112 -8.89 -15.85 4.88
N GLU A 113 -9.06 -16.54 6.01
CA GLU A 113 -8.78 -16.01 7.35
C GLU A 113 -7.30 -16.16 7.71
N VAL A 114 -6.76 -15.10 8.29
CA VAL A 114 -5.41 -15.01 8.84
C VAL A 114 -5.51 -14.86 10.36
N ASN A 115 -4.93 -15.81 11.09
CA ASN A 115 -4.82 -15.76 12.54
C ASN A 115 -3.47 -15.14 12.92
N TYR A 116 -3.47 -14.13 13.76
CA TYR A 116 -2.26 -13.45 14.21
C TYR A 116 -2.39 -12.91 15.62
N THR A 117 -1.28 -12.53 16.23
CA THR A 117 -1.25 -11.80 17.50
C THR A 117 -0.76 -10.37 17.28
N ASN A 118 -1.31 -9.43 18.06
CA ASN A 118 -0.80 -8.06 18.08
C ASN A 118 0.47 -7.96 18.96
N THR A 119 1.02 -6.75 19.08
CA THR A 119 2.22 -6.49 19.89
C THR A 119 1.98 -6.67 21.41
N LYS A 120 0.72 -6.79 21.85
CA LYS A 120 0.35 -7.06 23.24
C LYS A 120 0.09 -8.55 23.52
N GLY A 121 0.25 -9.41 22.49
CA GLY A 121 -0.03 -10.86 22.61
C GLY A 121 -1.51 -11.23 22.48
N GLU A 122 -2.40 -10.27 22.12
CA GLU A 122 -3.83 -10.55 21.91
C GLU A 122 -4.04 -11.16 20.52
N GLY A 123 -4.84 -12.26 20.46
CA GLY A 123 -5.14 -12.98 19.23
C GLY A 123 -6.28 -12.34 18.42
N PHE A 124 -6.14 -12.32 17.11
CA PHE A 124 -7.13 -11.80 16.17
C PHE A 124 -7.23 -12.68 14.93
N THR A 125 -8.38 -12.61 14.26
CA THR A 125 -8.63 -13.25 12.97
C THR A 125 -9.26 -12.23 12.03
N ASN A 126 -8.67 -12.04 10.87
CA ASN A 126 -9.19 -11.15 9.82
C ASN A 126 -8.99 -11.78 8.44
N SER A 127 -9.83 -11.39 7.47
CA SER A 127 -9.64 -11.81 6.09
C SER A 127 -8.41 -11.14 5.46
N ILE A 128 -7.80 -11.77 4.44
CA ILE A 128 -6.74 -11.13 3.63
C ILE A 128 -7.25 -9.81 3.05
N HIS A 129 -8.51 -9.76 2.59
CA HIS A 129 -9.14 -8.55 2.07
C HIS A 129 -9.11 -7.40 3.10
N ASP A 130 -9.52 -7.65 4.35
CA ASP A 130 -9.55 -6.63 5.39
C ASP A 130 -8.15 -6.16 5.77
N ILE A 131 -7.20 -7.09 5.82
CA ILE A 131 -5.78 -6.77 6.09
C ILE A 131 -5.22 -5.86 4.98
N LEU A 132 -5.41 -6.19 3.71
CA LEU A 132 -4.94 -5.36 2.59
C LEU A 132 -5.61 -3.98 2.59
N THR A 133 -6.91 -3.94 2.83
CA THR A 133 -7.67 -2.68 2.98
C THR A 133 -7.09 -1.83 4.11
N HIS A 134 -6.80 -2.44 5.26
CA HIS A 134 -6.14 -1.76 6.38
C HIS A 134 -4.76 -1.22 5.96
N VAL A 135 -3.90 -2.01 5.34
CA VAL A 135 -2.53 -1.61 4.93
C VAL A 135 -2.57 -0.37 4.02
N PHE A 136 -3.49 -0.32 3.05
CA PHE A 136 -3.58 0.81 2.13
C PHE A 136 -4.14 2.08 2.80
N ASN A 137 -5.16 1.94 3.65
CA ASN A 137 -5.70 3.05 4.43
C ASN A 137 -4.68 3.58 5.44
N HIS A 138 -3.96 2.71 6.13
CA HIS A 138 -2.92 3.05 7.09
C HIS A 138 -1.78 3.84 6.44
N SER A 139 -1.33 3.42 5.26
CA SER A 139 -0.33 4.16 4.49
C SER A 139 -0.82 5.58 4.13
N THR A 140 -2.07 5.71 3.70
CA THR A 140 -2.67 7.04 3.39
C THR A 140 -2.74 7.94 4.62
N TYR A 141 -3.15 7.38 5.77
CA TYR A 141 -3.21 8.10 7.03
C TYR A 141 -1.84 8.67 7.45
N HIS A 142 -0.78 7.86 7.35
CA HIS A 142 0.57 8.31 7.73
C HIS A 142 1.21 9.23 6.69
N ARG A 143 0.94 9.09 5.38
CA ARG A 143 1.39 10.06 4.38
C ARG A 143 0.81 11.47 4.64
N ALA A 144 -0.42 11.56 5.11
CA ALA A 144 -1.01 12.84 5.50
C ALA A 144 -0.29 13.48 6.72
N GLN A 145 0.15 12.66 7.68
CA GLN A 145 0.94 13.10 8.82
C GLN A 145 2.35 13.58 8.37
N ILE A 146 3.00 12.85 7.46
CA ILE A 146 4.27 13.25 6.86
C ILE A 146 4.12 14.61 6.14
N ALA A 147 3.07 14.79 5.34
CA ALA A 147 2.82 16.06 4.66
C ALA A 147 2.60 17.22 5.64
N ARG A 148 1.98 16.96 6.78
CA ARG A 148 1.82 17.95 7.87
C ARG A 148 3.17 18.27 8.50
N ASP A 149 3.97 17.25 8.84
CA ASP A 149 5.26 17.41 9.50
C ASP A 149 6.25 18.21 8.62
N LEU A 150 6.31 17.90 7.32
CA LEU A 150 7.09 18.67 6.36
C LEU A 150 6.72 20.17 6.39
N ARG A 151 5.41 20.51 6.33
CA ARG A 151 4.95 21.92 6.39
C ARG A 151 5.34 22.59 7.69
N GLN A 152 5.26 21.88 8.83
CA GLN A 152 5.65 22.41 10.14
C GLN A 152 7.17 22.73 10.21
N ASN A 153 7.95 22.03 9.41
CA ASN A 153 9.39 22.24 9.26
C ASN A 153 9.77 23.13 8.04
N SER A 154 8.80 23.88 7.49
CA SER A 154 8.98 24.77 6.33
C SER A 154 9.48 24.06 5.06
N LEU A 155 9.19 22.77 4.93
CA LEU A 155 9.43 21.97 3.72
C LEU A 155 8.14 21.79 2.94
N GLU A 156 8.23 21.88 1.60
CA GLU A 156 7.08 21.69 0.72
C GLU A 156 6.73 20.21 0.62
N PRO A 157 5.51 19.77 0.95
CA PRO A 157 5.11 18.36 0.78
C PRO A 157 4.67 18.07 -0.65
N ILE A 158 4.84 16.81 -1.07
CA ILE A 158 4.30 16.33 -2.33
C ILE A 158 2.85 15.87 -2.18
N ASN A 159 2.02 16.12 -3.19
CA ASN A 159 0.63 15.65 -3.20
C ASN A 159 0.56 14.16 -3.60
N THR A 160 -0.05 13.36 -2.73
CA THR A 160 -0.25 11.90 -2.92
C THR A 160 -1.71 11.48 -2.87
N ASP A 161 -2.69 12.40 -3.03
CA ASP A 161 -4.11 12.06 -3.04
C ASP A 161 -4.46 11.15 -4.21
N TYR A 162 -5.41 10.23 -3.98
CA TYR A 162 -5.85 9.23 -4.95
C TYR A 162 -6.31 9.84 -6.28
N ILE A 163 -6.96 11.01 -6.25
CA ILE A 163 -7.42 11.65 -7.48
C ILE A 163 -6.28 12.07 -8.42
N PHE A 164 -5.09 12.41 -7.86
CA PHE A 164 -3.92 12.72 -8.69
C PHE A 164 -3.32 11.48 -9.34
N TYR A 165 -3.39 10.33 -8.66
CA TYR A 165 -3.01 9.05 -9.25
C TYR A 165 -3.88 8.71 -10.46
N VAL A 166 -5.22 8.77 -10.33
CA VAL A 166 -6.13 8.40 -11.44
C VAL A 166 -6.16 9.39 -12.59
N ARG A 167 -5.71 10.64 -12.38
CA ARG A 167 -5.59 11.65 -13.45
C ARG A 167 -4.31 11.51 -14.28
N ASN A 168 -3.32 10.77 -13.78
CA ASN A 168 -2.02 10.58 -14.42
C ASN A 168 -1.86 9.20 -15.07
N ILE A 169 -2.93 8.38 -15.09
CA ILE A 169 -2.98 7.06 -15.73
C ILE A 169 -3.44 7.22 -17.18
#